data_a67abfc3b31e4bf7a01836370289d67b
#
_entry.id   a67abfc3b31e4bf7a01836370289d67b
#
_cell.length_a   1.000
_cell.length_b   1.000
_cell.length_c   1.000
_cell.angle_alpha   90.00
_cell.angle_beta   90.00
_cell.angle_gamma   90.00
#
_symmetry.space_group_name_H-M   'P 1'
#
loop_
_entity.id
_entity.type
_entity.pdbx_description
1 polymer ?
#
loop_
_entity_poly.entity_id
_entity_poly.type
_entity_poly.pdbx_seq_one_letter_code
_entity_poly.pdbx_strand_id
1 'polypeptide(L)'
;MPGQLAEAEGFEPPDPLGTLAFKASAFGRSATLPRDSLASRRRVLDQRRYLWWDPPVDFNPDAELDTSQVSDDRGSGGYGGGGGLGGRVAIGGGGVSIVGLIIYLVLSQLGGGSLPSGFDDGGASAPSQGSGTNGGEIAQNCHFGRDIKTDADCEVVPIVNSIQNYWSTEFAQRGSKYQPAVTHVFSQSTNTGCGPATADVGPFYCPADKNVYIDLSFYQELQTRFGAKGGPFARAYVLAHEYGHHVQDLIGTSRAVKAGVTGATSGSVRLELQADCYAGVWANHAQQTTTASGKPLIENVSQADVAAAVDTADRIGDDYIQSKIGGQQVDQSQFTHGSSAQREKWLTTGLRTGDPTQCDTFSKNVNLG
;
A
#
# COMPACT_ATOMS: atom_id res chain seq x y z
N MET A 1 62.67 2.04 8.53
CA MET A 1 61.99 1.87 7.24
C MET A 1 60.51 2.08 7.46
N PRO A 2 59.87 3.12 6.94
CA PRO A 2 58.44 3.42 7.21
C PRO A 2 57.57 2.65 6.22
N GLY A 3 56.52 1.99 6.78
CA GLY A 3 55.49 1.32 6.02
C GLY A 3 54.45 2.30 5.50
N GLN A 4 54.04 2.14 4.27
CA GLN A 4 53.06 2.93 3.54
C GLN A 4 51.66 2.70 4.13
N LEU A 5 50.98 3.80 4.46
CA LEU A 5 49.53 3.86 4.70
C LEU A 5 48.84 3.86 3.32
N ALA A 6 48.03 2.86 3.04
CA ALA A 6 47.14 2.85 1.91
C ALA A 6 45.92 3.76 2.24
N GLU A 7 45.70 4.76 1.40
CA GLU A 7 44.52 5.60 1.41
C GLU A 7 43.29 4.75 1.07
N ALA A 8 42.29 4.80 1.93
CA ALA A 8 40.98 4.20 1.66
C ALA A 8 40.25 5.05 0.60
N GLU A 9 40.07 4.50 -0.58
CA GLU A 9 39.18 5.06 -1.59
C GLU A 9 37.76 5.14 -1.05
N GLY A 10 37.18 6.35 -1.14
CA GLY A 10 35.83 6.61 -0.69
C GLY A 10 34.82 5.80 -1.49
N PHE A 11 34.03 4.99 -0.78
CA PHE A 11 32.87 4.32 -1.31
C PHE A 11 31.73 5.34 -1.44
N GLU A 12 31.47 5.83 -2.65
CA GLU A 12 30.22 6.52 -2.97
C GLU A 12 29.11 5.47 -2.99
N PRO A 13 28.01 5.69 -2.24
CA PRO A 13 26.87 4.79 -2.34
C PRO A 13 26.27 4.91 -3.75
N PRO A 14 25.83 3.79 -4.37
CA PRO A 14 25.18 3.84 -5.67
C PRO A 14 23.92 4.69 -5.59
N ASP A 15 23.74 5.55 -6.59
CA ASP A 15 22.55 6.37 -6.78
C ASP A 15 21.30 5.44 -6.85
N PRO A 16 20.37 5.48 -5.89
CA PRO A 16 19.24 4.55 -5.83
C PRO A 16 18.22 4.76 -6.96
N LEU A 17 18.37 5.83 -7.73
CA LEU A 17 17.47 6.18 -8.82
C LEU A 17 18.25 6.28 -10.15
N GLY A 18 18.81 5.16 -10.61
CA GLY A 18 19.26 5.09 -12.00
C GLY A 18 18.11 5.54 -12.89
N THR A 19 18.35 6.60 -13.65
CA THR A 19 17.46 7.31 -14.56
C THR A 19 16.44 6.36 -15.21
N LEU A 20 15.23 6.28 -14.67
CA LEU A 20 14.10 5.64 -15.32
C LEU A 20 13.68 6.53 -16.49
N ALA A 21 14.35 6.38 -17.63
CA ALA A 21 13.94 6.99 -18.88
C ALA A 21 12.67 6.28 -19.36
N PHE A 22 11.52 6.84 -19.08
CA PHE A 22 10.29 6.49 -19.75
C PHE A 22 10.50 6.73 -21.26
N LYS A 23 10.42 5.68 -22.07
CA LYS A 23 10.40 5.80 -23.52
C LYS A 23 9.12 6.50 -23.96
N ALA A 24 9.20 7.82 -24.12
CA ALA A 24 8.23 8.55 -24.91
C ALA A 24 8.41 8.11 -26.38
N SER A 25 7.38 7.52 -26.95
CA SER A 25 7.32 7.16 -28.37
C SER A 25 7.32 8.44 -29.19
N ALA A 26 8.47 8.76 -29.80
CA ALA A 26 8.62 9.91 -30.66
C ALA A 26 8.03 9.63 -32.04
N PHE A 27 6.91 10.25 -32.38
CA PHE A 27 6.53 10.47 -33.76
C PHE A 27 7.22 11.76 -34.25
N GLY A 28 8.16 11.58 -35.18
CA GLY A 28 8.89 12.67 -35.79
C GLY A 28 8.05 13.52 -36.73
N ARG A 29 8.28 14.83 -36.73
CA ARG A 29 8.33 15.67 -37.95
C ARG A 29 9.33 16.80 -37.70
N SER A 30 10.30 16.87 -38.60
CA SER A 30 11.25 17.95 -38.78
C SER A 30 10.52 19.24 -39.20
N ALA A 31 10.76 20.33 -38.46
CA ALA A 31 10.43 21.67 -38.89
C ALA A 31 11.60 22.59 -38.59
N THR A 32 12.17 23.15 -39.65
CA THR A 32 13.19 24.19 -39.69
C THR A 32 12.69 25.48 -39.04
N LEU A 33 13.49 26.02 -38.09
CA LEU A 33 13.22 27.28 -37.38
C LEU A 33 13.73 28.47 -38.21
N PRO A 34 12.94 29.59 -38.32
CA PRO A 34 13.41 30.87 -38.79
C PRO A 34 14.15 31.62 -37.66
N ARG A 35 15.21 32.33 -38.02
CA ARG A 35 15.87 33.33 -37.19
C ARG A 35 15.00 34.59 -37.12
N ASP A 36 14.77 35.07 -35.88
CA ASP A 36 14.76 36.45 -35.45
C ASP A 36 13.77 36.71 -34.29
N SER A 37 14.28 37.15 -33.18
CA SER A 37 14.00 38.38 -32.46
C SER A 37 14.26 38.22 -30.92
N LEU A 38 14.85 39.23 -30.34
CA LEU A 38 15.22 39.34 -28.91
C LEU A 38 14.04 39.23 -27.92
N ALA A 39 12.81 39.18 -28.38
CA ALA A 39 11.59 38.98 -27.59
C ALA A 39 11.42 37.50 -27.14
N SER A 40 12.10 36.55 -27.82
CA SER A 40 12.02 35.13 -27.48
C SER A 40 12.87 34.73 -26.26
N ARG A 41 13.89 35.54 -25.92
CA ARG A 41 14.78 35.23 -24.77
C ARG A 41 14.09 35.37 -23.40
N ARG A 42 13.08 36.22 -23.27
CA ARG A 42 12.31 36.35 -22.01
C ARG A 42 11.33 35.22 -21.80
N ARG A 43 10.79 34.62 -22.84
CA ARG A 43 9.85 33.47 -22.72
C ARG A 43 10.56 32.15 -22.45
N VAL A 44 11.78 31.98 -22.93
CA VAL A 44 12.57 30.75 -22.68
C VAL A 44 13.08 30.67 -21.23
N LEU A 45 13.29 31.82 -20.59
CA LEU A 45 13.70 31.86 -19.17
C LEU A 45 12.51 31.60 -18.23
N ASP A 46 11.28 31.86 -18.66
CA ASP A 46 10.09 31.59 -17.87
C ASP A 46 9.69 30.10 -17.92
N GLN A 47 9.92 29.42 -19.06
CA GLN A 47 9.71 27.97 -19.16
C GLN A 47 10.69 27.14 -18.30
N ARG A 48 11.87 27.67 -17.96
CA ARG A 48 12.81 26.96 -17.10
C ARG A 48 12.42 27.00 -15.61
N ARG A 49 11.47 27.82 -15.19
CA ARG A 49 10.92 27.84 -13.83
C ARG A 49 9.84 26.78 -13.62
N TYR A 50 9.28 26.18 -14.67
CA TYR A 50 8.27 25.14 -14.60
C TYR A 50 8.84 23.70 -14.66
N LEU A 51 10.16 23.53 -14.82
CA LEU A 51 10.80 22.22 -14.98
C LEU A 51 11.01 21.44 -13.66
N TRP A 52 10.50 21.94 -12.52
CA TRP A 52 10.65 21.31 -11.20
C TRP A 52 9.33 21.07 -10.46
N TRP A 53 8.20 21.32 -11.11
CA TRP A 53 6.91 20.99 -10.55
C TRP A 53 6.30 19.86 -11.37
N ASP A 54 6.61 18.64 -11.01
CA ASP A 54 5.74 17.53 -11.37
C ASP A 54 4.46 17.69 -10.54
N PRO A 55 3.29 17.84 -11.17
CA PRO A 55 2.05 17.86 -10.40
C PRO A 55 1.92 16.56 -9.63
N PRO A 56 1.32 16.57 -8.43
CA PRO A 56 1.02 15.34 -7.69
C PRO A 56 0.14 14.42 -8.55
N VAL A 57 0.04 13.15 -8.14
CA VAL A 57 -0.81 12.18 -8.83
C VAL A 57 -2.16 12.81 -9.17
N ASP A 58 -2.57 12.67 -10.42
CA ASP A 58 -3.81 13.27 -10.93
C ASP A 58 -4.79 12.16 -11.30
N PHE A 59 -5.95 12.18 -10.66
CA PHE A 59 -7.07 11.32 -11.01
C PHE A 59 -7.86 11.98 -12.12
N ASN A 60 -8.21 11.21 -13.14
CA ASN A 60 -9.00 11.73 -14.25
C ASN A 60 -10.35 12.26 -13.76
N PRO A 61 -10.61 13.58 -13.87
CA PRO A 61 -11.83 14.16 -13.32
C PRO A 61 -13.11 13.66 -14.00
N ASP A 62 -13.00 13.13 -15.21
CA ASP A 62 -14.13 12.62 -16.00
C ASP A 62 -14.24 11.09 -15.95
N ALA A 63 -13.37 10.41 -15.19
CA ALA A 63 -13.49 8.97 -14.96
C ALA A 63 -14.77 8.68 -14.18
N GLU A 64 -15.59 7.78 -14.68
CA GLU A 64 -16.74 7.21 -13.97
C GLU A 64 -16.23 6.20 -12.95
N LEU A 65 -16.58 6.38 -11.67
CA LEU A 65 -16.10 5.56 -10.58
C LEU A 65 -17.08 4.44 -10.25
N ASP A 66 -16.58 3.23 -10.08
CA ASP A 66 -17.37 2.08 -9.63
C ASP A 66 -17.35 2.01 -8.09
N THR A 67 -18.34 2.63 -7.48
CA THR A 67 -18.48 2.64 -6.01
C THR A 67 -18.90 1.28 -5.44
N SER A 68 -19.33 0.31 -6.27
CA SER A 68 -19.69 -1.02 -5.78
C SER A 68 -18.52 -1.82 -5.21
N GLN A 69 -17.29 -1.38 -5.51
CA GLN A 69 -16.06 -1.98 -4.99
C GLN A 69 -15.63 -1.43 -3.62
N VAL A 70 -16.33 -0.40 -3.12
CA VAL A 70 -16.06 0.25 -1.83
C VAL A 70 -17.34 0.29 -1.01
N SER A 71 -17.32 -0.25 0.21
CA SER A 71 -18.40 -0.14 1.19
C SER A 71 -18.03 0.91 2.22
N ASP A 72 -18.90 1.88 2.43
CA ASP A 72 -18.74 2.87 3.51
C ASP A 72 -19.53 2.40 4.72
N ASP A 73 -18.84 1.80 5.67
CA ASP A 73 -19.41 1.23 6.89
C ASP A 73 -19.39 2.23 8.06
N ARG A 74 -18.90 3.47 7.82
CA ARG A 74 -18.92 4.55 8.81
C ARG A 74 -20.34 4.94 9.14
N GLY A 75 -20.69 4.98 10.42
CA GLY A 75 -22.05 5.31 10.89
C GLY A 75 -23.04 4.15 10.88
N SER A 76 -22.67 2.97 10.38
CA SER A 76 -23.51 1.76 10.49
C SER A 76 -23.41 1.10 11.87
N GLY A 77 -22.80 1.74 12.86
CA GLY A 77 -22.65 1.31 14.23
C GLY A 77 -24.03 1.06 14.88
N GLY A 78 -24.54 -0.17 14.72
CA GLY A 78 -25.71 -0.63 15.41
C GLY A 78 -25.53 -0.48 16.92
N TYR A 79 -26.30 0.38 17.53
CA TYR A 79 -26.56 0.39 18.96
C TYR A 79 -27.18 -0.96 19.37
N GLY A 80 -26.34 -1.94 19.61
CA GLY A 80 -26.66 -3.16 20.34
C GLY A 80 -26.21 -2.95 21.77
N GLY A 81 -27.16 -2.49 22.62
CA GLY A 81 -26.92 -2.20 24.03
C GLY A 81 -26.44 -3.41 24.81
N GLY A 82 -25.57 -3.17 25.79
CA GLY A 82 -25.25 -4.15 26.82
C GLY A 82 -23.84 -3.99 27.34
N GLY A 83 -23.74 -3.28 28.48
CA GLY A 83 -22.47 -3.04 29.17
C GLY A 83 -21.70 -4.29 29.48
N GLY A 84 -20.38 -4.19 29.35
CA GLY A 84 -19.41 -5.20 29.78
C GLY A 84 -18.00 -4.72 29.48
N LEU A 85 -17.39 -4.03 30.43
CA LEU A 85 -15.94 -3.79 30.49
C LEU A 85 -15.22 -5.13 30.44
N GLY A 86 -14.50 -5.43 29.37
CA GLY A 86 -13.64 -6.61 29.29
C GLY A 86 -13.66 -7.35 27.94
N GLY A 87 -13.70 -6.64 26.81
CA GLY A 87 -13.55 -7.24 25.49
C GLY A 87 -12.09 -7.67 25.26
N ARG A 88 -11.84 -8.99 25.39
CA ARG A 88 -10.57 -9.60 24.95
C ARG A 88 -10.55 -9.60 23.43
N VAL A 89 -9.54 -8.94 22.87
CA VAL A 89 -9.25 -9.01 21.44
C VAL A 89 -8.73 -10.43 21.16
N ALA A 90 -9.57 -11.24 20.54
CA ALA A 90 -9.15 -12.54 20.03
C ALA A 90 -8.57 -12.37 18.62
N ILE A 91 -7.26 -12.30 18.48
CA ILE A 91 -6.58 -12.39 17.19
C ILE A 91 -6.51 -13.88 16.84
N GLY A 92 -7.53 -14.37 16.18
CA GLY A 92 -7.63 -15.77 15.73
C GLY A 92 -7.39 -15.89 14.25
N GLY A 93 -6.29 -16.55 13.88
CA GLY A 93 -6.13 -17.27 12.61
C GLY A 93 -5.85 -16.47 11.34
N GLY A 94 -4.59 -16.23 11.00
CA GLY A 94 -4.11 -16.25 9.63
C GLY A 94 -4.08 -14.96 8.82
N GLY A 95 -4.57 -13.84 9.32
CA GLY A 95 -4.41 -12.54 8.65
C GLY A 95 -3.86 -11.52 9.66
N VAL A 96 -2.59 -11.21 9.57
CA VAL A 96 -1.99 -10.19 10.43
C VAL A 96 -1.84 -8.94 9.59
N SER A 97 -2.61 -7.90 9.93
CA SER A 97 -2.42 -6.57 9.36
C SER A 97 -1.05 -6.02 9.74
N ILE A 98 -0.41 -5.38 8.78
CA ILE A 98 0.90 -4.74 8.91
C ILE A 98 0.96 -3.80 10.11
N VAL A 99 -0.06 -3.02 10.36
CA VAL A 99 -0.04 -1.93 11.34
C VAL A 99 -0.56 -2.38 12.69
N GLY A 100 -1.50 -3.31 12.74
CA GLY A 100 -2.06 -3.77 14.01
C GLY A 100 -1.07 -4.50 14.89
N LEU A 101 -0.22 -5.31 14.29
CA LEU A 101 0.86 -5.94 15.05
C LEU A 101 1.92 -4.92 15.46
N ILE A 102 2.18 -3.91 14.65
CA ILE A 102 3.12 -2.82 14.92
C ILE A 102 2.63 -1.99 16.11
N ILE A 103 1.37 -1.55 16.09
CA ILE A 103 0.79 -0.77 17.19
C ILE A 103 0.72 -1.62 18.45
N TYR A 104 0.34 -2.88 18.35
CA TYR A 104 0.33 -3.80 19.48
C TYR A 104 1.73 -4.00 20.09
N LEU A 105 2.77 -4.20 19.28
CA LEU A 105 4.14 -4.32 19.76
C LEU A 105 4.65 -3.03 20.42
N VAL A 106 4.34 -1.86 19.85
CA VAL A 106 4.71 -0.58 20.46
C VAL A 106 3.94 -0.33 21.75
N LEU A 107 2.64 -0.61 21.80
CA LEU A 107 1.85 -0.44 23.02
C LEU A 107 2.19 -1.46 24.11
N SER A 108 2.48 -2.70 23.76
CA SER A 108 2.92 -3.73 24.73
C SER A 108 4.28 -3.42 25.33
N GLN A 109 5.12 -2.66 24.65
CA GLN A 109 6.43 -2.25 25.11
C GLN A 109 6.40 -0.95 25.94
N LEU A 110 5.42 -0.07 25.69
CA LEU A 110 5.26 1.18 26.43
C LEU A 110 4.48 1.02 27.74
N GLY A 111 3.70 -0.04 27.91
CA GLY A 111 2.95 -0.31 29.11
C GLY A 111 3.02 -1.79 29.45
N GLY A 112 3.93 -2.18 30.35
CA GLY A 112 4.23 -3.54 30.80
C GLY A 112 3.03 -4.49 30.99
N GLY A 113 2.39 -4.87 29.89
CA GLY A 113 1.26 -5.78 29.82
C GLY A 113 1.70 -7.15 29.30
N SER A 114 1.67 -8.16 30.18
CA SER A 114 1.95 -9.55 29.88
C SER A 114 1.03 -10.09 28.79
N LEU A 115 1.57 -10.88 27.86
CA LEU A 115 0.82 -11.66 26.88
C LEU A 115 -0.24 -12.53 27.54
N PRO A 116 -1.50 -12.54 27.09
CA PRO A 116 -2.45 -13.56 27.54
C PRO A 116 -2.14 -14.88 26.82
N SER A 117 -1.67 -15.86 27.56
CA SER A 117 -1.60 -17.26 27.13
C SER A 117 -3.02 -17.82 27.08
N GLY A 118 -3.47 -18.26 25.92
CA GLY A 118 -4.76 -18.95 25.82
C GLY A 118 -5.30 -18.99 24.39
N PHE A 119 -4.80 -19.93 23.61
CA PHE A 119 -5.48 -20.38 22.41
C PHE A 119 -6.29 -21.62 22.79
N ASP A 120 -7.59 -21.45 22.97
CA ASP A 120 -8.52 -22.56 23.05
C ASP A 120 -9.36 -22.61 21.75
N ASP A 121 -9.35 -23.79 21.16
CA ASP A 121 -10.06 -24.17 19.96
C ASP A 121 -11.57 -24.23 20.24
N GLY A 122 -12.32 -23.23 19.83
CA GLY A 122 -13.76 -23.11 20.05
C GLY A 122 -14.49 -22.83 18.75
N GLY A 123 -15.21 -23.82 18.28
CA GLY A 123 -16.00 -23.95 17.07
C GLY A 123 -16.63 -22.67 16.51
N ALA A 124 -16.32 -22.38 15.27
CA ALA A 124 -16.85 -21.27 14.51
C ALA A 124 -18.31 -21.56 14.11
N SER A 125 -19.24 -20.80 14.68
CA SER A 125 -20.57 -20.61 14.09
C SER A 125 -20.42 -19.67 12.90
N ALA A 126 -20.90 -20.07 11.73
CA ALA A 126 -20.88 -19.26 10.53
C ALA A 126 -21.62 -17.92 10.77
N PRO A 127 -21.01 -16.78 10.46
CA PRO A 127 -21.70 -15.50 10.56
C PRO A 127 -22.75 -15.42 9.46
N SER A 128 -23.97 -15.04 9.84
CA SER A 128 -25.03 -14.65 8.93
C SER A 128 -24.53 -13.48 8.08
N GLN A 129 -24.61 -13.61 6.75
CA GLN A 129 -24.42 -12.51 5.82
C GLN A 129 -25.42 -11.41 6.14
N GLY A 130 -24.96 -10.39 6.86
CA GLY A 130 -25.65 -9.12 6.93
C GLY A 130 -25.58 -8.49 5.54
N SER A 131 -26.72 -8.38 4.86
CA SER A 131 -26.87 -7.50 3.71
C SER A 131 -26.56 -6.08 4.15
N GLY A 132 -25.28 -5.67 4.04
CA GLY A 132 -24.90 -4.27 4.13
C GLY A 132 -25.57 -3.54 2.99
N THR A 133 -26.48 -2.64 3.30
CA THR A 133 -26.96 -1.67 2.32
C THR A 133 -25.76 -0.81 1.91
N ASN A 134 -25.34 -0.89 0.65
CA ASN A 134 -24.33 -0.04 0.02
C ASN A 134 -24.81 1.42 -0.04
N GLY A 135 -25.02 2.06 1.08
CA GLY A 135 -25.69 3.35 1.21
C GLY A 135 -24.89 4.41 1.96
N GLY A 136 -23.60 4.20 2.18
CA GLY A 136 -22.71 5.17 2.81
C GLY A 136 -22.46 6.41 1.93
N GLU A 137 -21.84 7.43 2.51
CA GLU A 137 -21.58 8.72 1.85
C GLU A 137 -20.74 8.54 0.58
N ILE A 138 -19.79 7.62 0.56
CA ILE A 138 -18.95 7.32 -0.62
C ILE A 138 -19.81 6.89 -1.82
N ALA A 139 -20.76 5.97 -1.63
CA ALA A 139 -21.63 5.52 -2.71
C ALA A 139 -22.56 6.62 -3.24
N GLN A 140 -22.89 7.61 -2.41
CA GLN A 140 -23.77 8.72 -2.78
C GLN A 140 -23.03 9.89 -3.43
N ASN A 141 -21.77 10.12 -3.07
CA ASN A 141 -21.04 11.34 -3.42
C ASN A 141 -19.93 11.11 -4.47
N CYS A 142 -19.43 9.88 -4.64
CA CYS A 142 -18.19 9.61 -5.38
C CYS A 142 -18.47 8.92 -6.73
N HIS A 143 -19.05 9.62 -7.68
CA HIS A 143 -19.41 9.06 -8.98
C HIS A 143 -18.39 9.33 -10.08
N PHE A 144 -17.59 10.40 -9.92
CA PHE A 144 -16.58 10.81 -10.88
C PHE A 144 -15.30 11.21 -10.19
N GLY A 145 -14.16 11.11 -10.89
CA GLY A 145 -12.87 11.51 -10.34
C GLY A 145 -12.82 12.96 -9.85
N ARG A 146 -13.60 13.87 -10.44
CA ARG A 146 -13.71 15.27 -9.99
C ARG A 146 -14.32 15.44 -8.59
N ASP A 147 -15.06 14.43 -8.10
CA ASP A 147 -15.72 14.52 -6.81
C ASP A 147 -14.71 14.50 -5.64
N ILE A 148 -13.48 14.02 -5.90
CA ILE A 148 -12.34 14.08 -4.95
C ILE A 148 -12.03 15.52 -4.52
N LYS A 149 -12.31 16.52 -5.39
CA LYS A 149 -12.07 17.94 -5.07
C LYS A 149 -13.03 18.48 -4.01
N THR A 150 -14.19 17.88 -3.86
CA THR A 150 -15.22 18.27 -2.91
C THR A 150 -15.29 17.37 -1.70
N ASP A 151 -14.89 16.11 -1.88
CA ASP A 151 -14.84 15.09 -0.83
C ASP A 151 -13.55 14.25 -1.01
N ALA A 152 -12.58 14.46 -0.12
CA ALA A 152 -11.30 13.78 -0.19
C ALA A 152 -11.42 12.26 0.02
N ASP A 153 -12.47 11.78 0.68
CA ASP A 153 -12.69 10.34 0.90
C ASP A 153 -13.02 9.62 -0.41
N CYS A 154 -13.51 10.34 -1.41
CA CYS A 154 -13.73 9.79 -2.75
C CYS A 154 -12.46 9.26 -3.42
N GLU A 155 -11.27 9.65 -2.95
CA GLU A 155 -10.00 9.19 -3.50
C GLU A 155 -9.82 7.67 -3.40
N VAL A 156 -10.40 7.04 -2.38
CA VAL A 156 -10.33 5.58 -2.21
C VAL A 156 -10.92 4.83 -3.41
N VAL A 157 -11.95 5.38 -4.06
CA VAL A 157 -12.67 4.69 -5.13
C VAL A 157 -11.82 4.51 -6.39
N PRO A 158 -11.24 5.56 -7.03
CA PRO A 158 -10.41 5.37 -8.22
C PRO A 158 -9.14 4.56 -7.93
N ILE A 159 -8.59 4.63 -6.71
CA ILE A 159 -7.46 3.78 -6.30
C ILE A 159 -7.88 2.31 -6.35
N VAL A 160 -8.97 1.93 -5.69
CA VAL A 160 -9.50 0.57 -5.65
C VAL A 160 -9.87 0.08 -7.05
N ASN A 161 -10.57 0.90 -7.83
CA ASN A 161 -10.93 0.56 -9.20
C ASN A 161 -9.68 0.31 -10.08
N SER A 162 -8.64 1.12 -9.93
CA SER A 162 -7.38 0.96 -10.65
C SER A 162 -6.67 -0.35 -10.27
N ILE A 163 -6.56 -0.64 -8.98
CA ILE A 163 -5.92 -1.87 -8.49
C ILE A 163 -6.66 -3.11 -9.00
N GLN A 164 -7.98 -3.14 -8.89
CA GLN A 164 -8.78 -4.29 -9.31
C GLN A 164 -8.84 -4.43 -10.83
N ASN A 165 -8.87 -3.33 -11.59
CA ASN A 165 -8.78 -3.35 -13.04
C ASN A 165 -7.46 -3.99 -13.49
N TYR A 166 -6.34 -3.60 -12.88
CA TYR A 166 -5.03 -4.19 -13.18
C TYR A 166 -5.02 -5.70 -12.90
N TRP A 167 -5.35 -6.12 -11.67
CA TRP A 167 -5.27 -7.53 -11.30
C TRP A 167 -6.27 -8.39 -12.06
N SER A 168 -7.46 -7.89 -12.36
CA SER A 168 -8.44 -8.59 -13.19
C SER A 168 -7.88 -8.88 -14.59
N THR A 169 -7.21 -7.88 -15.19
CA THR A 169 -6.55 -8.02 -16.49
C THR A 169 -5.40 -9.00 -16.44
N GLU A 170 -4.54 -8.89 -15.43
CA GLU A 170 -3.37 -9.77 -15.25
C GLU A 170 -3.75 -11.24 -15.05
N PHE A 171 -4.78 -11.50 -14.23
CA PHE A 171 -5.29 -12.87 -14.05
C PHE A 171 -5.88 -13.43 -15.34
N ALA A 172 -6.64 -12.62 -16.09
CA ALA A 172 -7.22 -13.04 -17.36
C ALA A 172 -6.13 -13.37 -18.40
N GLN A 173 -5.08 -12.56 -18.50
CA GLN A 173 -3.92 -12.82 -19.38
C GLN A 173 -3.21 -14.12 -19.04
N ARG A 174 -3.23 -14.53 -17.78
CA ARG A 174 -2.65 -15.80 -17.30
C ARG A 174 -3.63 -16.98 -17.35
N GLY A 175 -4.81 -16.79 -17.93
CA GLY A 175 -5.84 -17.82 -18.04
C GLY A 175 -6.51 -18.19 -16.70
N SER A 176 -6.43 -17.31 -15.72
CA SER A 176 -7.02 -17.46 -14.38
C SER A 176 -8.15 -16.46 -14.16
N LYS A 177 -8.99 -16.73 -13.17
CA LYS A 177 -10.10 -15.83 -12.82
C LYS A 177 -9.74 -15.04 -11.57
N TYR A 178 -9.78 -13.72 -11.68
CA TYR A 178 -9.73 -12.82 -10.52
C TYR A 178 -11.08 -12.84 -9.79
N GLN A 179 -11.04 -12.87 -8.47
CA GLN A 179 -12.21 -12.67 -7.61
C GLN A 179 -12.08 -11.29 -6.99
N PRO A 180 -12.94 -10.31 -7.30
CA PRO A 180 -12.86 -8.99 -6.69
C PRO A 180 -13.03 -9.04 -5.17
N ALA A 181 -12.32 -8.16 -4.47
CA ALA A 181 -12.52 -7.86 -3.06
C ALA A 181 -13.31 -6.55 -2.91
N VAL A 182 -14.04 -6.40 -1.80
CA VAL A 182 -14.63 -5.13 -1.41
C VAL A 182 -13.69 -4.42 -0.44
N THR A 183 -13.47 -3.12 -0.61
CA THR A 183 -12.79 -2.30 0.38
C THR A 183 -13.83 -1.70 1.33
N HIS A 184 -13.75 -2.05 2.60
CA HIS A 184 -14.60 -1.53 3.67
C HIS A 184 -13.93 -0.33 4.33
N VAL A 185 -14.53 0.85 4.20
CA VAL A 185 -14.12 2.05 4.92
C VAL A 185 -14.91 2.09 6.22
N PHE A 186 -14.21 2.01 7.35
CA PHE A 186 -14.83 2.02 8.67
C PHE A 186 -14.28 3.17 9.54
N SER A 187 -14.84 3.36 10.71
CA SER A 187 -14.38 4.34 11.70
C SER A 187 -14.28 3.70 13.08
N GLN A 188 -13.10 3.80 13.69
CA GLN A 188 -12.76 3.29 15.03
C GLN A 188 -12.81 1.77 15.17
N SER A 189 -13.90 1.10 14.78
CA SER A 189 -14.03 -0.35 14.90
C SER A 189 -14.96 -0.92 13.83
N THR A 190 -14.72 -2.19 13.47
CA THR A 190 -15.50 -2.96 12.51
C THR A 190 -15.56 -4.43 12.89
N ASN A 191 -16.51 -5.17 12.30
CA ASN A 191 -16.60 -6.62 12.41
C ASN A 191 -16.30 -7.23 11.04
N THR A 192 -15.41 -8.23 11.00
CA THR A 192 -14.95 -8.87 9.78
C THR A 192 -15.09 -10.38 9.89
N GLY A 193 -14.91 -11.10 8.77
CA GLY A 193 -14.81 -12.55 8.79
C GLY A 193 -13.63 -13.08 9.63
N CYS A 194 -12.63 -12.24 9.88
CA CYS A 194 -11.47 -12.55 10.73
C CYS A 194 -11.69 -12.19 12.21
N GLY A 195 -12.85 -11.64 12.56
CA GLY A 195 -13.20 -11.17 13.90
C GLY A 195 -13.31 -9.65 13.99
N PRO A 196 -13.58 -9.12 15.20
CA PRO A 196 -13.64 -7.67 15.42
C PRO A 196 -12.26 -7.05 15.28
N ALA A 197 -12.21 -5.86 14.69
CA ALA A 197 -11.00 -5.07 14.53
C ALA A 197 -11.24 -3.61 14.93
N THR A 198 -10.17 -2.92 15.36
CA THR A 198 -10.19 -1.48 15.66
C THR A 198 -9.27 -0.74 14.70
N ALA A 199 -9.40 0.59 14.62
CA ALA A 199 -8.51 1.44 13.81
C ALA A 199 -7.01 1.26 14.16
N ASP A 200 -6.72 0.87 15.41
CA ASP A 200 -5.35 0.60 15.86
C ASP A 200 -4.65 -0.53 15.08
N VAL A 201 -5.40 -1.42 14.44
CA VAL A 201 -4.78 -2.47 13.61
C VAL A 201 -4.32 -1.94 12.25
N GLY A 202 -4.67 -0.71 11.88
CA GLY A 202 -4.40 -0.14 10.56
C GLY A 202 -5.20 -0.81 9.45
N PRO A 203 -4.87 -0.54 8.18
CA PRO A 203 -5.43 -1.24 7.03
C PRO A 203 -5.07 -2.72 7.05
N PHE A 204 -5.96 -3.58 6.57
CA PHE A 204 -5.69 -5.01 6.50
C PHE A 204 -6.57 -5.74 5.48
N TYR A 205 -6.05 -6.84 4.97
CA TYR A 205 -6.81 -7.85 4.22
C TYR A 205 -7.27 -8.97 5.15
N CYS A 206 -8.55 -9.34 5.07
CA CYS A 206 -9.09 -10.49 5.79
C CYS A 206 -9.31 -11.69 4.84
N PRO A 207 -8.55 -12.78 4.99
CA PRO A 207 -8.69 -13.94 4.09
C PRO A 207 -9.99 -14.73 4.31
N ALA A 208 -10.66 -14.59 5.47
CA ALA A 208 -11.89 -15.33 5.77
C ALA A 208 -13.10 -14.82 4.96
N ASP A 209 -13.18 -13.52 4.70
CA ASP A 209 -14.22 -12.91 3.86
C ASP A 209 -13.68 -12.33 2.55
N LYS A 210 -12.35 -12.33 2.38
CA LYS A 210 -11.62 -11.85 1.20
C LYS A 210 -11.82 -10.37 0.89
N ASN A 211 -11.92 -9.56 1.92
CA ASN A 211 -12.12 -8.12 1.84
C ASN A 211 -10.94 -7.35 2.43
N VAL A 212 -10.81 -6.10 2.00
CA VAL A 212 -9.85 -5.13 2.52
C VAL A 212 -10.57 -4.17 3.46
N TYR A 213 -9.94 -3.79 4.55
CA TYR A 213 -10.50 -2.92 5.58
C TYR A 213 -9.57 -1.76 5.87
N ILE A 214 -10.12 -0.54 5.97
CA ILE A 214 -9.34 0.66 6.26
C ILE A 214 -10.15 1.68 7.07
N ASP A 215 -9.54 2.22 8.12
CA ASP A 215 -9.95 3.51 8.70
C ASP A 215 -9.11 4.60 8.03
N LEU A 216 -9.75 5.56 7.36
CA LEU A 216 -9.04 6.61 6.61
C LEU A 216 -8.19 7.53 7.49
N SER A 217 -8.44 7.56 8.83
CA SER A 217 -7.59 8.29 9.77
C SER A 217 -6.16 7.75 9.83
N PHE A 218 -5.94 6.50 9.40
CA PHE A 218 -4.62 5.90 9.28
C PHE A 218 -3.67 6.70 8.40
N TYR A 219 -4.16 7.32 7.34
CA TYR A 219 -3.34 8.17 6.48
C TYR A 219 -2.77 9.39 7.19
N GLN A 220 -3.50 9.93 8.18
CA GLN A 220 -2.99 10.98 9.03
C GLN A 220 -1.94 10.43 10.02
N GLU A 221 -2.13 9.22 10.54
CA GLU A 221 -1.14 8.56 11.41
C GLU A 221 0.20 8.33 10.69
N LEU A 222 0.18 7.89 9.45
CA LEU A 222 1.40 7.73 8.64
C LEU A 222 2.24 9.02 8.62
N GLN A 223 1.61 10.17 8.53
CA GLN A 223 2.29 11.46 8.51
C GLN A 223 2.72 11.92 9.91
N THR A 224 1.80 11.88 10.87
CA THR A 224 2.01 12.51 12.19
C THR A 224 2.83 11.63 13.13
N ARG A 225 2.65 10.32 13.08
CA ARG A 225 3.31 9.36 13.96
C ARG A 225 4.55 8.74 13.32
N PHE A 226 4.43 8.30 12.06
CA PHE A 226 5.53 7.64 11.35
C PHE A 226 6.40 8.63 10.58
N GLY A 227 5.95 9.87 10.37
CA GLY A 227 6.70 10.91 9.68
C GLY A 227 6.81 10.69 8.17
N ALA A 228 5.90 9.91 7.59
CA ALA A 228 5.85 9.70 6.14
C ALA A 228 5.49 11.00 5.41
N LYS A 229 5.99 11.15 4.19
CA LYS A 229 5.71 12.34 3.36
C LYS A 229 4.24 12.47 3.00
N GLY A 230 3.51 11.34 2.95
CA GLY A 230 2.12 11.32 2.56
C GLY A 230 1.91 11.60 1.07
N GLY A 231 0.67 11.96 0.72
CA GLY A 231 0.25 12.23 -0.65
C GLY A 231 -0.65 11.11 -1.21
N PRO A 232 -1.38 11.39 -2.31
CA PRO A 232 -2.33 10.44 -2.88
C PRO A 232 -1.71 9.08 -3.24
N PHE A 233 -0.52 9.08 -3.81
CA PHE A 233 0.12 7.83 -4.24
C PHE A 233 0.70 7.02 -3.06
N ALA A 234 1.10 7.69 -1.97
CA ALA A 234 1.46 7.00 -0.73
C ALA A 234 0.24 6.29 -0.12
N ARG A 235 -0.94 6.91 -0.18
CA ARG A 235 -2.21 6.28 0.23
C ARG A 235 -2.59 5.11 -0.68
N ALA A 236 -2.39 5.29 -1.98
CA ALA A 236 -2.62 4.26 -2.98
C ALA A 236 -1.71 3.03 -2.78
N TYR A 237 -0.43 3.25 -2.42
CA TYR A 237 0.49 2.16 -2.08
C TYR A 237 -0.04 1.30 -0.93
N VAL A 238 -0.56 1.90 0.13
CA VAL A 238 -1.11 1.15 1.28
C VAL A 238 -2.24 0.21 0.82
N LEU A 239 -3.22 0.74 0.08
CA LEU A 239 -4.29 -0.09 -0.45
C LEU A 239 -3.77 -1.17 -1.40
N ALA A 240 -2.86 -0.82 -2.31
CA ALA A 240 -2.28 -1.78 -3.25
C ALA A 240 -1.53 -2.91 -2.55
N HIS A 241 -0.91 -2.64 -1.39
CA HIS A 241 -0.27 -3.64 -0.55
C HIS A 241 -1.32 -4.63 0.04
N GLU A 242 -2.44 -4.13 0.57
CA GLU A 242 -3.51 -4.99 1.08
C GLU A 242 -4.13 -5.84 -0.03
N TYR A 243 -4.28 -5.29 -1.22
CA TYR A 243 -4.67 -6.06 -2.40
C TYR A 243 -3.57 -7.05 -2.85
N GLY A 244 -2.31 -6.80 -2.54
CA GLY A 244 -1.23 -7.76 -2.68
C GLY A 244 -1.47 -9.02 -1.84
N HIS A 245 -1.95 -8.87 -0.60
CA HIS A 245 -2.37 -10.00 0.25
C HIS A 245 -3.59 -10.73 -0.31
N HIS A 246 -4.54 -10.01 -0.90
CA HIS A 246 -5.66 -10.63 -1.61
C HIS A 246 -5.18 -11.49 -2.78
N VAL A 247 -4.25 -10.98 -3.60
CA VAL A 247 -3.64 -11.77 -4.69
C VAL A 247 -2.93 -13.01 -4.15
N GLN A 248 -2.17 -12.91 -3.06
CA GLN A 248 -1.51 -14.04 -2.41
C GLN A 248 -2.50 -15.13 -1.96
N ASP A 249 -3.66 -14.72 -1.44
CA ASP A 249 -4.71 -15.69 -1.07
C ASP A 249 -5.29 -16.36 -2.30
N LEU A 250 -5.59 -15.61 -3.37
CA LEU A 250 -6.13 -16.16 -4.62
C LEU A 250 -5.18 -17.16 -5.29
N ILE A 251 -3.87 -16.92 -5.28
CA ILE A 251 -2.86 -17.82 -5.84
C ILE A 251 -2.40 -18.90 -4.85
N GLY A 252 -2.81 -18.81 -3.58
CA GLY A 252 -2.55 -19.80 -2.54
C GLY A 252 -1.22 -19.67 -1.82
N THR A 253 -0.44 -18.62 -2.06
CA THR A 253 0.87 -18.41 -1.42
C THR A 253 0.74 -18.26 0.10
N SER A 254 -0.29 -17.54 0.58
CA SER A 254 -0.54 -17.30 2.00
C SER A 254 -0.73 -18.59 2.81
N ARG A 255 -1.28 -19.65 2.18
CA ARG A 255 -1.52 -20.94 2.85
C ARG A 255 -0.23 -21.73 3.16
N ALA A 256 0.88 -21.39 2.50
CA ALA A 256 2.17 -22.04 2.72
C ALA A 256 2.91 -21.52 3.95
N VAL A 257 2.44 -20.42 4.56
CA VAL A 257 3.10 -19.73 5.66
C VAL A 257 2.48 -20.12 6.99
N LYS A 258 3.34 -20.47 7.95
CA LYS A 258 2.92 -20.75 9.32
C LYS A 258 2.75 -19.45 10.10
N ALA A 259 1.59 -19.25 10.68
CA ALA A 259 1.33 -18.11 11.54
C ALA A 259 2.26 -18.12 12.78
N GLY A 260 2.61 -16.93 13.28
CA GLY A 260 3.37 -16.76 14.51
C GLY A 260 4.89 -17.03 14.42
N VAL A 261 5.41 -17.30 13.22
CA VAL A 261 6.86 -17.40 12.99
C VAL A 261 7.40 -16.03 12.62
N THR A 262 8.33 -15.52 13.42
CA THR A 262 8.99 -14.21 13.26
C THR A 262 10.43 -14.33 12.77
N GLY A 263 11.02 -13.23 12.36
CA GLY A 263 12.42 -13.11 11.93
C GLY A 263 12.58 -12.56 10.52
N ALA A 264 13.70 -11.91 10.25
CA ALA A 264 13.97 -11.15 9.01
C ALA A 264 13.85 -11.96 7.70
N THR A 265 13.79 -13.28 7.77
CA THR A 265 13.60 -14.17 6.60
C THR A 265 12.42 -15.12 6.78
N SER A 266 11.56 -14.88 7.78
CA SER A 266 10.38 -15.69 8.09
C SER A 266 9.39 -15.72 6.94
N GLY A 267 8.47 -16.67 6.97
CA GLY A 267 7.38 -16.75 6.01
C GLY A 267 6.49 -15.50 6.02
N SER A 268 6.26 -14.92 7.21
CA SER A 268 5.51 -13.66 7.36
C SER A 268 6.21 -12.53 6.61
N VAL A 269 7.49 -12.30 6.87
CA VAL A 269 8.29 -11.28 6.17
C VAL A 269 8.27 -11.50 4.65
N ARG A 270 8.37 -12.74 4.18
CA ARG A 270 8.30 -13.05 2.74
C ARG A 270 6.94 -12.69 2.12
N LEU A 271 5.83 -12.89 2.84
CA LEU A 271 4.50 -12.45 2.38
C LEU A 271 4.44 -10.93 2.26
N GLU A 272 4.89 -10.22 3.28
CA GLU A 272 4.90 -8.76 3.30
C GLU A 272 5.70 -8.16 2.14
N LEU A 273 6.92 -8.66 1.94
CA LEU A 273 7.78 -8.20 0.85
C LEU A 273 7.21 -8.54 -0.54
N GLN A 274 6.49 -9.66 -0.66
CA GLN A 274 5.78 -9.98 -1.89
C GLN A 274 4.58 -9.05 -2.13
N ALA A 275 3.85 -8.69 -1.07
CA ALA A 275 2.75 -7.72 -1.16
C ALA A 275 3.26 -6.33 -1.55
N ASP A 276 4.41 -5.87 -0.99
CA ASP A 276 5.09 -4.65 -1.44
C ASP A 276 5.47 -4.71 -2.92
N CYS A 277 6.01 -5.85 -3.37
CA CYS A 277 6.35 -6.03 -4.78
C CYS A 277 5.11 -5.98 -5.67
N TYR A 278 4.01 -6.61 -5.29
CA TYR A 278 2.75 -6.56 -6.03
C TYR A 278 2.15 -5.15 -6.06
N ALA A 279 2.27 -4.38 -4.97
CA ALA A 279 1.91 -2.97 -4.96
C ALA A 279 2.76 -2.17 -5.96
N GLY A 280 4.06 -2.45 -6.03
CA GLY A 280 4.96 -1.85 -7.00
C GLY A 280 4.62 -2.25 -8.45
N VAL A 281 4.25 -3.50 -8.69
CA VAL A 281 3.81 -3.97 -10.00
C VAL A 281 2.55 -3.23 -10.45
N TRP A 282 1.53 -3.11 -9.60
CA TRP A 282 0.36 -2.29 -9.90
C TRP A 282 0.75 -0.85 -10.19
N ALA A 283 1.60 -0.25 -9.37
CA ALA A 283 2.02 1.14 -9.49
C ALA A 283 2.72 1.43 -10.84
N ASN A 284 3.50 0.46 -11.38
CA ASN A 284 4.08 0.54 -12.72
C ASN A 284 3.02 0.66 -13.82
N HIS A 285 1.86 0.04 -13.62
CA HIS A 285 0.75 -0.01 -14.58
C HIS A 285 -0.41 0.94 -14.26
N ALA A 286 -0.35 1.69 -13.17
CA ALA A 286 -1.48 2.47 -12.65
C ALA A 286 -2.08 3.44 -13.69
N GLN A 287 -1.24 4.10 -14.49
CA GLN A 287 -1.67 5.01 -15.55
C GLN A 287 -2.30 4.30 -16.77
N GLN A 288 -2.22 2.99 -16.84
CA GLN A 288 -2.80 2.17 -17.93
C GLN A 288 -4.16 1.60 -17.53
N THR A 289 -4.57 1.76 -16.28
CA THR A 289 -5.85 1.28 -15.77
C THR A 289 -6.99 2.20 -16.20
N THR A 290 -8.13 1.59 -16.54
CA THR A 290 -9.25 2.33 -17.10
C THR A 290 -10.57 1.98 -16.42
N THR A 291 -11.53 2.89 -16.56
CA THR A 291 -12.94 2.62 -16.26
C THR A 291 -13.53 1.61 -17.25
N ALA A 292 -14.74 1.14 -16.99
CA ALA A 292 -15.48 0.30 -17.93
C ALA A 292 -15.73 0.99 -19.28
N SER A 293 -15.80 2.34 -19.33
CA SER A 293 -15.92 3.12 -20.55
C SER A 293 -14.58 3.38 -21.26
N GLY A 294 -13.47 2.87 -20.71
CA GLY A 294 -12.13 2.99 -21.29
C GLY A 294 -11.40 4.30 -20.98
N LYS A 295 -11.90 5.12 -20.06
CA LYS A 295 -11.21 6.33 -19.62
C LYS A 295 -10.12 5.97 -18.61
N PRO A 296 -8.92 6.59 -18.65
CA PRO A 296 -7.91 6.41 -17.62
C PRO A 296 -8.48 6.75 -16.24
N LEU A 297 -8.12 5.96 -15.21
CA LEU A 297 -8.45 6.27 -13.81
C LEU A 297 -7.43 7.22 -13.20
N ILE A 298 -6.15 7.00 -13.51
CA ILE A 298 -5.00 7.78 -13.05
C ILE A 298 -4.27 8.33 -14.27
N GLU A 299 -4.15 9.65 -14.38
CA GLU A 299 -3.55 10.30 -15.55
C GLU A 299 -2.05 10.55 -15.40
N ASN A 300 -1.61 10.84 -14.19
CA ASN A 300 -0.22 11.15 -13.93
C ASN A 300 0.26 10.55 -12.60
N VAL A 301 1.44 9.96 -12.64
CA VAL A 301 2.20 9.52 -11.46
C VAL A 301 3.60 10.09 -11.60
N SER A 302 3.94 11.07 -10.78
CA SER A 302 5.24 11.72 -10.80
C SER A 302 6.32 10.92 -10.07
N GLN A 303 7.58 11.28 -10.28
CA GLN A 303 8.67 10.71 -9.49
C GLN A 303 8.56 11.05 -8.00
N ALA A 304 7.99 12.22 -7.67
CA ALA A 304 7.76 12.61 -6.30
C ALA A 304 6.70 11.73 -5.62
N ASP A 305 5.66 11.32 -6.35
CA ASP A 305 4.65 10.38 -5.87
C ASP A 305 5.24 9.00 -5.59
N VAL A 306 6.05 8.49 -6.51
CA VAL A 306 6.79 7.23 -6.32
C VAL A 306 7.69 7.32 -5.10
N ALA A 307 8.45 8.42 -4.96
CA ALA A 307 9.32 8.63 -3.80
C ALA A 307 8.54 8.74 -2.48
N ALA A 308 7.31 9.25 -2.48
CA ALA A 308 6.45 9.29 -1.30
C ALA A 308 5.93 7.90 -0.92
N ALA A 309 5.60 7.05 -1.89
CA ALA A 309 5.23 5.66 -1.65
C ALA A 309 6.40 4.85 -1.08
N VAL A 310 7.60 5.01 -1.63
CA VAL A 310 8.83 4.36 -1.14
C VAL A 310 9.18 4.84 0.29
N ASP A 311 9.11 6.16 0.55
CA ASP A 311 9.28 6.71 1.90
C ASP A 311 8.26 6.12 2.90
N THR A 312 7.02 5.89 2.45
CA THR A 312 6.00 5.26 3.31
C THR A 312 6.37 3.82 3.63
N ALA A 313 6.82 3.03 2.64
CA ALA A 313 7.28 1.66 2.85
C ALA A 313 8.47 1.59 3.84
N ASP A 314 9.42 2.53 3.72
CA ASP A 314 10.56 2.67 4.63
C ASP A 314 10.10 2.93 6.07
N ARG A 315 9.15 3.84 6.28
CA ARG A 315 8.65 4.27 7.60
C ARG A 315 7.86 3.22 8.36
N ILE A 316 7.38 2.20 7.67
CA ILE A 316 6.63 1.10 8.27
C ILE A 316 7.43 -0.21 8.28
N GLY A 317 8.75 -0.17 8.10
CA GLY A 317 9.66 -1.30 8.35
C GLY A 317 9.83 -1.58 9.84
N ASP A 318 9.98 -2.85 10.20
CA ASP A 318 10.10 -3.28 11.60
C ASP A 318 11.29 -2.60 12.33
N ASP A 319 12.40 -2.41 11.65
CA ASP A 319 13.59 -1.73 12.19
C ASP A 319 13.34 -0.24 12.46
N TYR A 320 12.64 0.45 11.57
CA TYR A 320 12.24 1.84 11.78
C TYR A 320 11.31 1.97 12.99
N ILE A 321 10.32 1.08 13.06
CA ILE A 321 9.33 1.10 14.14
C ILE A 321 9.99 0.81 15.48
N GLN A 322 10.82 -0.22 15.56
CA GLN A 322 11.54 -0.55 16.80
C GLN A 322 12.46 0.59 17.25
N SER A 323 13.24 1.17 16.32
CA SER A 323 14.27 2.16 16.67
C SER A 323 13.73 3.59 16.78
N LYS A 324 12.91 4.04 15.82
CA LYS A 324 12.48 5.45 15.73
C LYS A 324 11.18 5.72 16.47
N ILE A 325 10.24 4.78 16.41
CA ILE A 325 8.95 4.92 17.10
C ILE A 325 9.05 4.37 18.54
N GLY A 326 9.62 3.17 18.70
CA GLY A 326 9.74 2.48 19.98
C GLY A 326 10.97 2.88 20.81
N GLY A 327 11.97 3.55 20.23
CA GLY A 327 13.21 3.95 20.93
C GLY A 327 14.07 2.77 21.39
N GLN A 328 13.94 1.61 20.75
CA GLN A 328 14.60 0.35 21.15
C GLN A 328 15.76 0.01 20.23
N GLN A 329 16.56 -0.96 20.63
CA GLN A 329 17.52 -1.60 19.73
C GLN A 329 16.78 -2.51 18.77
N VAL A 330 17.22 -2.52 17.50
CA VAL A 330 16.62 -3.37 16.46
C VAL A 330 16.89 -4.85 16.78
N ASP A 331 15.81 -5.62 16.90
CA ASP A 331 15.84 -7.08 17.04
C ASP A 331 15.19 -7.75 15.83
N GLN A 332 16.02 -8.19 14.90
CA GLN A 332 15.56 -8.83 13.66
C GLN A 332 14.83 -10.16 13.91
N SER A 333 15.00 -10.80 15.07
CA SER A 333 14.28 -12.03 15.40
C SER A 333 12.79 -11.81 15.62
N GLN A 334 12.39 -10.56 15.87
CA GLN A 334 11.00 -10.14 16.08
C GLN A 334 10.32 -9.64 14.80
N PHE A 335 11.04 -9.57 13.68
CA PHE A 335 10.46 -9.04 12.43
C PHE A 335 9.29 -9.90 11.96
N THR A 336 8.25 -9.22 11.55
CA THR A 336 7.03 -9.79 10.98
C THR A 336 6.72 -9.21 9.60
N HIS A 337 7.21 -8.00 9.30
CA HIS A 337 6.98 -7.24 8.07
C HIS A 337 8.24 -7.01 7.25
N GLY A 338 9.40 -7.19 7.86
CA GLY A 338 10.70 -6.92 7.24
C GLY A 338 11.26 -5.54 7.58
N SER A 339 12.54 -5.37 7.27
CA SER A 339 13.21 -4.08 7.45
C SER A 339 12.76 -3.06 6.40
N SER A 340 12.96 -1.77 6.70
CA SER A 340 12.81 -0.66 5.76
C SER A 340 13.49 -0.95 4.42
N ALA A 341 14.75 -1.38 4.45
CA ALA A 341 15.51 -1.70 3.26
C ALA A 341 14.91 -2.88 2.44
N GLN A 342 14.38 -3.90 3.13
CA GLN A 342 13.72 -5.01 2.46
C GLN A 342 12.44 -4.55 1.76
N ARG A 343 11.59 -3.78 2.44
CA ARG A 343 10.34 -3.24 1.90
C ARG A 343 10.57 -2.33 0.71
N GLU A 344 11.50 -1.37 0.84
CA GLU A 344 11.92 -0.49 -0.27
C GLU A 344 12.39 -1.29 -1.48
N LYS A 345 13.27 -2.29 -1.26
CA LYS A 345 13.79 -3.15 -2.33
C LYS A 345 12.68 -3.83 -3.11
N TRP A 346 11.71 -4.44 -2.42
CA TRP A 346 10.68 -5.22 -3.09
C TRP A 346 9.62 -4.34 -3.75
N LEU A 347 9.22 -3.24 -3.12
CA LEU A 347 8.37 -2.23 -3.76
C LEU A 347 9.03 -1.69 -5.04
N THR A 348 10.32 -1.33 -4.96
CA THR A 348 11.09 -0.83 -6.11
C THR A 348 11.27 -1.91 -7.18
N THR A 349 11.39 -3.18 -6.81
CA THR A 349 11.45 -4.28 -7.78
C THR A 349 10.16 -4.35 -8.60
N GLY A 350 9.00 -4.31 -7.95
CA GLY A 350 7.71 -4.25 -8.64
C GLY A 350 7.56 -3.02 -9.52
N LEU A 351 7.86 -1.85 -8.97
CA LEU A 351 7.83 -0.56 -9.69
C LEU A 351 8.68 -0.58 -10.98
N ARG A 352 9.87 -1.15 -10.91
CA ARG A 352 10.80 -1.17 -12.03
C ARG A 352 10.44 -2.19 -13.09
N THR A 353 9.95 -3.35 -12.69
CA THR A 353 9.73 -4.48 -13.62
C THR A 353 8.32 -4.50 -14.19
N GLY A 354 7.32 -4.11 -13.40
CA GLY A 354 5.91 -4.29 -13.74
C GLY A 354 5.50 -5.75 -13.92
N ASP A 355 6.37 -6.71 -13.55
CA ASP A 355 6.16 -8.15 -13.78
C ASP A 355 5.99 -8.88 -12.44
N PRO A 356 4.79 -9.40 -12.12
CA PRO A 356 4.55 -10.11 -10.87
C PRO A 356 5.38 -11.39 -10.71
N THR A 357 5.96 -11.94 -11.77
CA THR A 357 6.86 -13.09 -11.67
C THR A 357 8.20 -12.74 -11.01
N GLN A 358 8.57 -11.45 -10.98
CA GLN A 358 9.76 -10.96 -10.29
C GLN A 358 9.53 -10.82 -8.77
N CYS A 359 8.31 -11.04 -8.29
CA CYS A 359 7.93 -10.95 -6.87
C CYS A 359 8.08 -12.29 -6.13
N ASP A 360 8.92 -13.19 -6.59
CA ASP A 360 9.14 -14.47 -5.92
C ASP A 360 10.05 -14.33 -4.69
N THR A 361 9.44 -13.92 -3.57
CA THR A 361 10.12 -13.84 -2.27
C THR A 361 10.30 -15.20 -1.60
N PHE A 362 9.71 -16.27 -2.15
CA PHE A 362 9.73 -17.62 -1.59
C PHE A 362 10.79 -18.53 -2.21
N SER A 363 11.47 -18.11 -3.27
CA SER A 363 12.58 -18.85 -3.86
C SER A 363 13.66 -19.15 -2.82
N LYS A 364 14.25 -20.35 -2.90
CA LYS A 364 15.20 -20.86 -1.89
C LYS A 364 16.45 -20.00 -1.72
N ASN A 365 16.91 -19.36 -2.80
CA ASN A 365 18.16 -18.60 -2.81
C ASN A 365 17.92 -17.09 -3.03
N VAL A 366 16.69 -16.63 -2.83
CA VAL A 366 16.39 -15.22 -3.01
C VAL A 366 17.04 -14.39 -1.91
N ASN A 367 17.74 -13.34 -2.32
CA ASN A 367 18.23 -12.32 -1.41
C ASN A 367 17.05 -11.38 -1.10
N LEU A 368 16.60 -11.36 0.14
CA LEU A 368 15.47 -10.51 0.56
C LEU A 368 15.87 -9.05 0.78
N GLY A 369 17.14 -8.75 0.99
CA GLY A 369 17.66 -7.42 1.30
C GLY A 369 18.52 -7.43 2.52
#